data_34af1c91e71ce3fed1af761c7a79029d
#
_entry.id   34af1c91e71ce3fed1af761c7a79029d
#
_cell.length_a   1.000
_cell.length_b   1.000
_cell.length_c   1.000
_cell.angle_alpha   90.00
_cell.angle_beta   90.00
_cell.angle_gamma   90.00
#
_symmetry.space_group_name_H-M   'P 1'
#
loop_
_entity.id
_entity.type
_entity.pdbx_description
1 polymer ?
#
loop_
_entity_poly.entity_id
_entity_poly.type
_entity_poly.pdbx_seq_one_letter_code
_entity_poly.pdbx_strand_id
1 'polypeptide(L)'
;YVWADEFMTEEVVTNYLSNAIHYAGGKKEISIRCREQEKNVRISVFNTGDPIPEEDIDKIWFKFYKVDKARTREYGGSGIGLSIVKAIMDSFHQRCGVINHEDGVEFWFELEKGKQS
;
A
#
# COMPACT_ATOMS: atom_id res chain seq x y z
N TYR A 1 -14.66 13.81 -5.65
CA TYR A 1 -15.03 12.61 -6.42
C TYR A 1 -13.83 12.06 -7.16
N VAL A 2 -13.76 10.73 -7.25
CA VAL A 2 -12.73 10.02 -7.99
C VAL A 2 -13.38 9.01 -8.92
N TRP A 3 -12.70 8.72 -10.03
CA TRP A 3 -13.07 7.64 -10.92
C TRP A 3 -12.42 6.36 -10.44
N ALA A 4 -13.23 5.44 -9.93
CA ALA A 4 -12.73 4.17 -9.43
C ALA A 4 -13.88 3.18 -9.27
N ASP A 5 -13.53 1.92 -9.30
CA ASP A 5 -14.44 0.86 -8.91
C ASP A 5 -14.42 0.78 -7.39
N GLU A 6 -15.56 0.96 -6.76
CA GLU A 6 -15.66 0.98 -5.30
C GLU A 6 -15.17 -0.30 -4.66
N PHE A 7 -15.55 -1.44 -5.22
CA PHE A 7 -15.16 -2.74 -4.71
C PHE A 7 -13.63 -2.95 -4.82
N MET A 8 -13.07 -2.63 -5.97
CA MET A 8 -11.63 -2.76 -6.20
C MET A 8 -10.83 -1.81 -5.34
N THR A 9 -11.35 -0.59 -5.13
CA THR A 9 -10.70 0.39 -4.26
C THR A 9 -10.68 -0.09 -2.81
N GLU A 10 -11.75 -0.69 -2.32
CA GLU A 10 -11.78 -1.31 -1.00
C GLU A 10 -10.73 -2.41 -0.87
N GLU A 11 -10.53 -3.20 -1.91
CA GLU A 11 -9.49 -4.24 -1.91
C GLU A 11 -8.10 -3.63 -1.73
N VAL A 12 -7.80 -2.52 -2.40
CA VAL A 12 -6.51 -1.85 -2.25
C VAL A 12 -6.32 -1.36 -0.81
N VAL A 13 -7.30 -0.67 -0.27
CA VAL A 13 -7.23 -0.13 1.10
C VAL A 13 -7.09 -1.26 2.11
N THR A 14 -7.89 -2.31 1.96
CA THR A 14 -7.87 -3.47 2.85
C THR A 14 -6.49 -4.16 2.84
N ASN A 15 -5.91 -4.34 1.65
CA ASN A 15 -4.59 -4.96 1.54
C ASN A 15 -3.51 -4.09 2.16
N TYR A 16 -3.55 -2.77 1.96
CA TYR A 16 -2.59 -1.87 2.59
C TYR A 16 -2.75 -1.83 4.11
N LEU A 17 -3.98 -1.80 4.62
CA LEU A 17 -4.22 -1.83 6.06
C LEU A 17 -3.78 -3.14 6.68
N SER A 18 -4.11 -4.27 6.07
CA SER A 18 -3.69 -5.58 6.54
C SER A 18 -2.17 -5.67 6.61
N ASN A 19 -1.49 -5.19 5.57
CA ASN A 19 -0.04 -5.14 5.51
C ASN A 19 0.53 -4.27 6.65
N ALA A 20 -0.06 -3.10 6.88
CA ALA A 20 0.36 -2.20 7.95
C ALA A 20 0.19 -2.82 9.34
N ILE A 21 -0.93 -3.50 9.56
CA ILE A 21 -1.20 -4.17 10.84
C ILE A 21 -0.16 -5.27 11.10
N HIS A 22 0.17 -6.06 10.07
CA HIS A 22 1.11 -7.15 10.22
C HIS A 22 2.55 -6.68 10.45
N TYR A 23 2.94 -5.54 9.89
CA TYR A 23 4.34 -5.09 9.91
C TYR A 23 4.60 -3.88 10.80
N ALA A 24 3.58 -3.33 11.45
CA ALA A 24 3.78 -2.21 12.35
C ALA A 24 4.67 -2.63 13.52
N GLY A 25 5.68 -1.82 13.79
CA GLY A 25 6.64 -2.05 14.87
C GLY A 25 6.92 -0.76 15.63
N GLY A 26 7.80 -0.83 16.60
CA GLY A 26 8.11 0.31 17.44
C GLY A 26 6.89 0.76 18.24
N LYS A 27 6.43 1.97 18.02
CA LYS A 27 5.23 2.52 18.69
C LYS A 27 3.93 1.90 18.17
N LYS A 28 3.99 1.12 17.11
CA LYS A 28 2.83 0.46 16.48
C LYS A 28 1.73 1.46 16.09
N GLU A 29 2.14 2.54 15.47
CA GLU A 29 1.22 3.53 14.94
C GLU A 29 0.93 3.28 13.47
N ILE A 30 -0.33 3.47 13.08
CA ILE A 30 -0.78 3.39 11.70
C ILE A 30 -1.55 4.67 11.40
N SER A 31 -1.23 5.31 10.29
CA SER A 31 -1.89 6.53 9.86
C SER A 31 -2.39 6.40 8.44
N ILE A 32 -3.56 6.96 8.18
CA ILE A 32 -4.12 7.03 6.82
C ILE A 32 -4.23 8.51 6.47
N ARG A 33 -3.73 8.88 5.30
CA ARG A 33 -3.78 10.25 4.82
C ARG A 33 -4.35 10.31 3.42
N CYS A 34 -5.04 11.39 3.13
CA CYS A 34 -5.58 11.65 1.81
C CYS A 34 -5.09 13.02 1.39
N ARG A 35 -4.40 13.07 0.25
CA ARG A 35 -3.85 14.32 -0.30
C ARG A 35 -4.45 14.60 -1.66
N GLU A 36 -5.13 15.71 -1.77
CA GLU A 36 -5.66 16.16 -3.03
C GLU A 36 -4.56 16.80 -3.87
N GLN A 37 -4.44 16.38 -5.13
CA GLN A 37 -3.52 16.92 -6.10
C GLN A 37 -4.33 17.49 -7.25
N GLU A 38 -3.68 18.10 -8.23
CA GLU A 38 -4.38 18.77 -9.33
C GLU A 38 -5.33 17.83 -10.10
N LYS A 39 -4.84 16.66 -10.49
CA LYS A 39 -5.60 15.71 -11.33
C LYS A 39 -6.02 14.45 -10.61
N ASN A 40 -5.46 14.19 -9.44
CA ASN A 40 -5.73 12.95 -8.72
C ASN A 40 -5.73 13.18 -7.22
N VAL A 41 -6.12 12.12 -6.50
CA VAL A 41 -6.07 12.08 -5.05
C VAL A 41 -5.12 10.97 -4.66
N ARG A 42 -4.16 11.27 -3.80
CA ARG A 42 -3.24 10.25 -3.27
C ARG A 42 -3.70 9.83 -1.88
N ILE A 43 -3.87 8.53 -1.71
CA ILE A 43 -4.24 7.94 -0.43
C ILE A 43 -3.03 7.15 0.06
N SER A 44 -2.63 7.40 1.31
CA SER A 44 -1.43 6.79 1.89
C SER A 44 -1.78 6.06 3.18
N VAL A 45 -1.15 4.91 3.37
CA VAL A 45 -1.22 4.14 4.62
C VAL A 45 0.21 4.03 5.15
N PHE A 46 0.46 4.67 6.28
CA PHE A 46 1.77 4.66 6.93
C PHE A 46 1.72 3.74 8.14
N ASN A 47 2.78 2.98 8.36
CA ASN A 47 2.98 2.26 9.61
C ASN A 47 4.39 2.48 10.13
N THR A 48 4.51 2.59 11.47
CA THR A 48 5.82 2.59 12.10
C THR A 48 6.46 1.21 11.95
N GLY A 49 7.78 1.16 11.95
CA GLY A 49 8.53 -0.08 11.82
C GLY A 49 9.79 0.11 11.01
N ASP A 50 10.45 -0.99 10.72
CA ASP A 50 11.69 -0.99 9.95
C ASP A 50 11.42 -0.66 8.49
N PRO A 51 12.29 0.11 7.83
CA PRO A 51 12.15 0.38 6.41
C PRO A 51 12.35 -0.90 5.59
N ILE A 52 11.78 -0.91 4.40
CA ILE A 52 11.98 -2.01 3.46
C ILE A 52 13.38 -1.84 2.87
N PRO A 53 14.22 -2.90 2.85
CA PRO A 53 15.53 -2.80 2.20
C PRO A 53 15.40 -2.36 0.75
N GLU A 54 16.29 -1.49 0.30
CA GLU A 54 16.25 -0.96 -1.07
C GLU A 54 16.22 -2.05 -2.13
N GLU A 55 16.94 -3.14 -1.89
CA GLU A 55 17.00 -4.27 -2.81
C GLU A 55 15.66 -4.99 -2.95
N ASP A 56 14.76 -4.81 -1.99
CA ASP A 56 13.44 -5.47 -1.99
C ASP A 56 12.31 -4.57 -2.49
N ILE A 57 12.52 -3.25 -2.55
CA ILE A 57 11.45 -2.30 -2.84
C ILE A 57 10.67 -2.62 -4.13
N ASP A 58 11.37 -2.97 -5.19
CA ASP A 58 10.71 -3.30 -6.45
C ASP A 58 10.10 -4.70 -6.46
N LYS A 59 10.57 -5.56 -5.57
CA LYS A 59 10.17 -6.98 -5.54
C LYS A 59 8.97 -7.26 -4.64
N ILE A 60 8.66 -6.36 -3.72
CA ILE A 60 7.54 -6.57 -2.78
C ILE A 60 6.19 -6.69 -3.49
N TRP A 61 6.11 -6.21 -4.72
CA TRP A 61 4.90 -6.26 -5.54
C TRP A 61 4.72 -7.61 -6.25
N PHE A 62 5.75 -8.46 -6.20
CA PHE A 62 5.68 -9.77 -6.83
C PHE A 62 4.90 -10.75 -5.94
N LYS A 63 4.09 -11.57 -6.58
CA LYS A 63 3.31 -12.60 -5.89
C LYS A 63 4.23 -13.52 -5.09
N PHE A 64 3.88 -13.75 -3.82
CA PHE A 64 4.62 -14.61 -2.89
C PHE A 64 6.01 -14.09 -2.47
N TYR A 65 6.40 -12.88 -2.88
CA TYR A 65 7.66 -12.32 -2.41
C TYR A 65 7.53 -11.86 -0.97
N LYS A 66 8.51 -12.19 -0.14
CA LYS A 66 8.53 -11.84 1.28
C LYS A 66 9.89 -11.29 1.66
N VAL A 67 9.90 -10.13 2.29
CA VAL A 67 11.14 -9.48 2.77
C VAL A 67 11.72 -10.25 3.95
N ASP A 68 10.88 -10.64 4.90
CA ASP A 68 11.27 -11.42 6.08
C ASP A 68 10.38 -12.65 6.17
N LYS A 69 10.90 -13.78 5.73
CA LYS A 69 10.15 -15.03 5.69
C LYS A 69 9.74 -15.51 7.07
N ALA A 70 10.60 -15.36 8.07
CA ALA A 70 10.30 -15.79 9.43
C ALA A 70 9.18 -14.93 10.02
N ARG A 71 9.29 -13.62 9.88
CA ARG A 71 8.28 -12.68 10.38
C ARG A 71 6.95 -12.86 9.66
N THR A 72 6.98 -13.02 8.35
CA THR A 72 5.78 -13.23 7.55
C THR A 72 5.07 -14.52 7.95
N ARG A 73 5.84 -15.57 8.21
CA ARG A 73 5.29 -16.86 8.68
C ARG A 73 4.61 -16.69 10.03
N GLU A 74 5.24 -15.95 10.95
CA GLU A 74 4.69 -15.68 12.29
C GLU A 74 3.34 -14.98 12.20
N TYR A 75 3.19 -14.00 11.32
CA TYR A 75 1.94 -13.25 11.18
C TYR A 75 0.98 -13.85 10.16
N GLY A 76 1.35 -14.97 9.55
CA GLY A 76 0.46 -15.65 8.62
C GLY A 76 0.24 -14.97 7.29
N GLY A 77 1.10 -14.04 6.90
CA GLY A 77 0.97 -13.34 5.63
C GLY A 77 1.11 -14.26 4.43
N SER A 78 0.22 -14.13 3.44
CA SER A 78 0.23 -14.96 2.24
C SER A 78 1.25 -14.51 1.19
N GLY A 79 1.67 -13.25 1.23
CA GLY A 79 2.59 -12.70 0.25
C GLY A 79 1.93 -12.33 -1.07
N ILE A 80 0.59 -12.28 -1.13
CA ILE A 80 -0.13 -11.91 -2.36
C ILE A 80 -0.82 -10.55 -2.31
N GLY A 81 -0.96 -9.96 -1.10
CA GLY A 81 -1.71 -8.71 -0.93
C GLY A 81 -1.22 -7.57 -1.80
N LEU A 82 0.09 -7.32 -1.82
CA LEU A 82 0.66 -6.24 -2.63
C LEU A 82 0.60 -6.52 -4.12
N SER A 83 0.67 -7.77 -4.53
CA SER A 83 0.52 -8.13 -5.95
C SER A 83 -0.92 -7.89 -6.43
N ILE A 84 -1.89 -8.08 -5.55
CA ILE A 84 -3.29 -7.75 -5.84
C ILE A 84 -3.45 -6.25 -6.04
N VAL A 85 -2.86 -5.44 -5.13
CA VAL A 85 -2.89 -3.98 -5.25
C VAL A 85 -2.30 -3.55 -6.60
N LYS A 86 -1.14 -4.07 -6.96
CA LYS A 86 -0.47 -3.72 -8.20
C LYS A 86 -1.35 -4.06 -9.41
N ALA A 87 -1.96 -5.25 -9.41
CA ALA A 87 -2.84 -5.67 -10.50
C ALA A 87 -4.06 -4.75 -10.63
N ILE A 88 -4.67 -4.39 -9.50
CA ILE A 88 -5.83 -3.49 -9.49
C ILE A 88 -5.44 -2.12 -10.03
N MET A 89 -4.35 -1.54 -9.52
CA MET A 89 -3.92 -0.20 -9.94
C MET A 89 -3.51 -0.17 -11.41
N ASP A 90 -2.87 -1.21 -11.89
CA ASP A 90 -2.55 -1.34 -13.31
C ASP A 90 -3.82 -1.40 -14.17
N SER A 91 -4.86 -2.09 -13.69
CA SER A 91 -6.14 -2.17 -14.41
C SER A 91 -6.84 -0.80 -14.48
N PHE A 92 -6.60 0.07 -13.51
CA PHE A 92 -7.13 1.44 -13.50
C PHE A 92 -6.25 2.42 -14.27
N HIS A 93 -5.08 1.99 -14.73
CA HIS A 93 -4.03 2.86 -15.30
C HIS A 93 -3.63 3.95 -14.30
N GLN A 94 -3.61 3.61 -13.02
CA GLN A 94 -3.25 4.51 -11.94
C GLN A 94 -1.98 4.03 -11.25
N ARG A 95 -1.35 4.91 -10.48
CA ARG A 95 -0.08 4.64 -9.85
C ARG A 95 -0.23 4.21 -8.40
N CYS A 96 0.70 3.40 -7.95
CA CYS A 96 0.88 3.07 -6.54
C CYS A 96 2.37 2.96 -6.25
N GLY A 97 2.73 2.97 -4.99
CA GLY A 97 4.13 2.89 -4.63
C GLY A 97 4.35 2.78 -3.12
N VAL A 98 5.60 2.84 -2.75
CA VAL A 98 6.04 2.75 -1.36
C VAL A 98 7.16 3.77 -1.13
N ILE A 99 7.15 4.39 0.05
CA ILE A 99 8.18 5.34 0.47
C ILE A 99 8.66 4.92 1.85
N ASN A 100 9.98 4.76 1.99
CA ASN A 100 10.59 4.56 3.29
C ASN A 100 10.75 5.90 3.99
N HIS A 101 10.41 5.94 5.27
CA HIS A 101 10.66 7.06 6.16
C HIS A 101 11.60 6.61 7.26
N GLU A 102 12.14 7.56 8.01
CA GLU A 102 13.06 7.27 9.09
C GLU A 102 12.44 6.33 10.13
N ASP A 103 11.15 6.48 10.40
CA ASP A 103 10.44 5.75 11.45
C ASP A 103 9.41 4.74 10.95
N GLY A 104 9.31 4.54 9.65
CA GLY A 104 8.32 3.62 9.11
C GLY A 104 8.23 3.59 7.60
N VAL A 105 7.13 3.05 7.11
CA VAL A 105 6.91 2.82 5.69
C VAL A 105 5.54 3.36 5.30
N GLU A 106 5.49 4.04 4.18
CA GLU A 106 4.25 4.58 3.62
C GLU A 106 3.93 3.90 2.31
N PHE A 107 2.78 3.23 2.24
CA PHE A 107 2.23 2.70 0.99
C PHE A 107 1.19 3.67 0.46
N TRP A 108 1.22 3.96 -0.83
CA TRP A 108 0.30 4.93 -1.40
C TRP A 108 -0.28 4.43 -2.72
N PHE A 109 -1.42 4.99 -3.09
CA PHE A 109 -2.00 4.81 -4.41
C PHE A 109 -2.72 6.09 -4.80
N GLU A 110 -2.96 6.25 -6.09
CA GLU A 110 -3.59 7.45 -6.64
C GLU A 110 -4.83 7.07 -7.43
N LEU A 111 -5.85 7.91 -7.31
CA LEU A 111 -7.08 7.78 -8.09
C LEU A 111 -7.32 9.09 -8.83
N GLU A 112 -7.74 8.99 -10.09
CA GLU A 112 -8.05 10.15 -10.90
C GLU A 112 -9.29 10.85 -10.35
N LYS A 113 -9.24 12.18 -10.30
CA LYS A 113 -10.42 12.94 -9.88
C LYS A 113 -11.54 12.79 -10.88
N GLY A 114 -12.74 12.57 -10.37
CA GLY A 114 -13.94 12.56 -11.17
C GLY A 114 -14.30 13.96 -11.61
N LYS A 115 -15.03 14.04 -12.71
CA LYS A 115 -15.57 15.32 -13.16
C LYS A 115 -16.80 15.65 -12.32
N GLN A 116 -16.81 16.86 -11.77
CA GLN A 116 -18.02 17.36 -11.16
C GLN A 116 -18.95 17.85 -12.26
N SER A 117 -20.13 17.33 -12.25
CA SER A 117 -21.17 17.81 -13.16
C SER A 117 -21.86 19.02 -12.56
#